data_e9b71396a376df64ca39757cfc2881e8
#
_entry.id   e9b71396a376df64ca39757cfc2881e8
#
_cell.length_a   1.000
_cell.length_b   1.000
_cell.length_c   1.000
_cell.angle_alpha   90.00
_cell.angle_beta   90.00
_cell.angle_gamma   90.00
#
_symmetry.space_group_name_H-M   'P 1'
#
loop_
_entity.id
_entity.type
_entity.pdbx_description
1 polymer ?
#
loop_
_entity_poly.entity_id
_entity_poly.type
_entity_poly.pdbx_seq_one_letter_code
_entity_poly.pdbx_strand_id
1 'polypeptide(L)'
;MSDRIDAHCHAWRLSRGDYHWLQADDDPALSAIRRDFAPADLRPLSAEAEIGRVVLVQAAESDAETDFLLDLARENDEIAGVVGWVDLSSPGGAARIETLASQPALTSLRPMLQDIADPDWLLTAPEADALAALDRSGLRFDALVLPVHLSRLLVFCRDHPDLPVIIDHAAKPALGAPSHDPRHALWQEGMARLARETACRCKLSGLLTEMRADQRETAADALAVLRPVFDRLLEWFGPERLVWGSDWPVLTLAASHARWVEITRALLYPLSEPERAAILGGNARGFYGLADAGA
;
A
#
# COMPACT_ATOMS: atom_id res chain seq x y z
N MET A 1 19.87 -4.22 -13.67
CA MET A 1 18.93 -3.31 -12.97
C MET A 1 18.94 -3.65 -11.48
N SER A 2 18.63 -2.71 -10.62
CA SER A 2 18.53 -2.96 -9.17
C SER A 2 17.38 -3.91 -8.88
N ASP A 3 17.55 -4.79 -7.89
CA ASP A 3 16.49 -5.70 -7.41
C ASP A 3 15.49 -5.03 -6.44
N ARG A 4 15.70 -3.75 -6.12
CA ARG A 4 14.81 -2.98 -5.25
C ARG A 4 13.52 -2.63 -5.98
N ILE A 5 12.40 -2.76 -5.27
CA ILE A 5 11.05 -2.48 -5.77
C ILE A 5 10.37 -1.49 -4.84
N ASP A 6 9.85 -0.40 -5.39
CA ASP A 6 8.86 0.42 -4.70
C ASP A 6 7.50 -0.24 -4.85
N ALA A 7 7.03 -0.90 -3.80
CA ALA A 7 5.81 -1.70 -3.84
C ALA A 7 4.54 -0.88 -3.57
N HIS A 8 4.64 0.45 -3.50
CA HIS A 8 3.49 1.32 -3.31
C HIS A 8 3.78 2.74 -3.77
N CYS A 9 3.38 3.05 -4.98
CA CYS A 9 3.38 4.41 -5.51
C CYS A 9 2.15 4.64 -6.39
N HIS A 10 1.88 5.88 -6.73
CA HIS A 10 0.71 6.26 -7.52
C HIS A 10 1.09 7.10 -8.74
N ALA A 11 0.22 7.09 -9.73
CA ALA A 11 0.20 8.02 -10.84
C ALA A 11 -1.25 8.44 -11.07
N TRP A 12 -1.50 9.70 -11.38
CA TRP A 12 -2.84 10.18 -11.68
C TRP A 12 -2.85 11.34 -12.65
N ARG A 13 -3.99 11.55 -13.28
CA ARG A 13 -4.27 12.65 -14.19
C ARG A 13 -5.58 13.30 -13.78
N LEU A 14 -5.54 14.50 -13.23
CA LEU A 14 -6.70 15.19 -12.65
C LEU A 14 -7.84 15.42 -13.65
N SER A 15 -7.51 15.58 -14.95
CA SER A 15 -8.51 15.77 -16.00
C SER A 15 -9.45 14.56 -16.19
N ARG A 16 -9.14 13.40 -15.61
CA ARG A 16 -10.03 12.23 -15.59
C ARG A 16 -11.27 12.43 -14.72
N GLY A 17 -11.16 13.26 -13.68
CA GLY A 17 -12.29 13.69 -12.85
C GLY A 17 -12.74 12.70 -11.77
N ASP A 18 -12.08 11.54 -11.63
CA ASP A 18 -12.47 10.48 -10.68
C ASP A 18 -11.68 10.50 -9.35
N TYR A 19 -10.75 11.44 -9.17
CA TYR A 19 -10.00 11.60 -7.91
C TYR A 19 -10.73 12.56 -6.96
N HIS A 20 -11.90 12.15 -6.45
CA HIS A 20 -12.78 13.01 -5.63
C HIS A 20 -12.07 13.53 -4.38
N TRP A 21 -11.24 12.73 -3.73
CA TRP A 21 -10.49 13.12 -2.53
C TRP A 21 -9.43 14.22 -2.79
N LEU A 22 -8.93 14.34 -4.03
CA LEU A 22 -8.02 15.42 -4.44
C LEU A 22 -8.76 16.70 -4.83
N GLN A 23 -10.00 16.58 -5.25
CA GLN A 23 -10.82 17.68 -5.77
C GLN A 23 -11.78 18.24 -4.72
N ALA A 24 -12.13 17.43 -3.70
CA ALA A 24 -13.00 17.84 -2.61
C ALA A 24 -12.35 18.98 -1.86
N ASP A 25 -13.09 20.08 -1.78
CA ASP A 25 -12.79 21.32 -1.06
C ASP A 25 -11.34 21.80 -1.20
N ASP A 26 -11.11 23.07 -1.45
CA ASP A 26 -9.78 23.70 -1.56
C ASP A 26 -8.90 23.46 -0.32
N ASP A 27 -8.71 22.19 0.09
CA ASP A 27 -7.87 21.84 1.23
C ASP A 27 -6.41 22.22 0.92
N PRO A 28 -5.85 23.24 1.57
CA PRO A 28 -4.48 23.66 1.34
C PRO A 28 -3.47 22.55 1.63
N ALA A 29 -3.83 21.60 2.51
CA ALA A 29 -2.97 20.48 2.87
C ALA A 29 -2.67 19.56 1.67
N LEU A 30 -3.58 19.48 0.69
CA LEU A 30 -3.41 18.65 -0.51
C LEU A 30 -2.79 19.42 -1.70
N SER A 31 -2.50 20.71 -1.55
CA SER A 31 -2.06 21.58 -2.66
C SER A 31 -0.83 21.05 -3.39
N ALA A 32 0.12 20.45 -2.66
CA ALA A 32 1.37 19.91 -3.24
C ALA A 32 1.14 18.72 -4.19
N ILE A 33 0.03 18.00 -4.03
CA ILE A 33 -0.29 16.81 -4.83
C ILE A 33 -1.49 17.03 -5.77
N ARG A 34 -2.07 18.23 -5.79
CA ARG A 34 -3.20 18.58 -6.68
C ARG A 34 -2.69 19.01 -8.07
N ARG A 35 -1.98 18.11 -8.72
CA ARG A 35 -1.49 18.19 -10.10
C ARG A 35 -1.39 16.81 -10.69
N ASP A 36 -1.14 16.70 -11.98
CA ASP A 36 -0.85 15.42 -12.61
C ASP A 36 0.49 14.87 -12.13
N PHE A 37 0.55 13.54 -11.96
CA PHE A 37 1.76 12.78 -11.67
C PHE A 37 1.83 11.58 -12.60
N ALA A 38 2.94 11.46 -13.32
CA ALA A 38 3.21 10.38 -14.27
C ALA A 38 4.42 9.53 -13.82
N PRO A 39 4.59 8.32 -14.35
CA PRO A 39 5.79 7.51 -14.09
C PRO A 39 7.11 8.26 -14.37
N ALA A 40 7.12 9.15 -15.36
CA ALA A 40 8.27 9.99 -15.69
C ALA A 40 8.70 10.93 -14.56
N ASP A 41 7.77 11.37 -13.70
CA ASP A 41 8.08 12.23 -12.53
C ASP A 41 8.76 11.43 -11.42
N LEU A 42 8.42 10.14 -11.26
CA LEU A 42 9.01 9.24 -10.26
C LEU A 42 10.39 8.71 -10.71
N ARG A 43 10.61 8.52 -12.00
CA ARG A 43 11.81 7.88 -12.56
C ARG A 43 13.15 8.44 -12.03
N PRO A 44 13.39 9.77 -11.97
CA PRO A 44 14.62 10.30 -11.40
C PRO A 44 14.78 10.00 -9.91
N LEU A 45 13.69 10.00 -9.13
CA LEU A 45 13.69 9.70 -7.71
C LEU A 45 14.00 8.22 -7.46
N SER A 46 13.43 7.34 -8.29
CA SER A 46 13.73 5.90 -8.26
C SER A 46 15.19 5.63 -8.58
N ALA A 47 15.75 6.31 -9.58
CA ALA A 47 17.17 6.16 -9.94
C ALA A 47 18.10 6.57 -8.80
N GLU A 48 17.86 7.70 -8.12
CA GLU A 48 18.63 8.14 -6.96
C GLU A 48 18.55 7.16 -5.77
N ALA A 49 17.39 6.50 -5.61
CA ALA A 49 17.15 5.51 -4.55
C ALA A 49 17.60 4.09 -4.93
N GLU A 50 18.12 3.90 -6.15
CA GLU A 50 18.47 2.59 -6.73
C GLU A 50 17.26 1.64 -6.79
N ILE A 51 16.06 2.17 -7.04
CA ILE A 51 14.84 1.39 -7.27
C ILE A 51 14.78 1.04 -8.74
N GLY A 52 14.70 -0.26 -9.04
CA GLY A 52 14.67 -0.74 -10.41
C GLY A 52 13.27 -0.84 -11.00
N ARG A 53 12.26 -1.09 -10.17
CA ARG A 53 10.87 -1.31 -10.59
C ARG A 53 9.89 -0.79 -9.55
N VAL A 54 8.64 -0.56 -9.97
CA VAL A 54 7.58 -0.04 -9.11
C VAL A 54 6.27 -0.84 -9.26
N VAL A 55 5.44 -0.82 -8.23
CA VAL A 55 4.04 -1.28 -8.27
C VAL A 55 3.15 -0.06 -8.17
N LEU A 56 2.38 0.21 -9.22
CA LEU A 56 1.39 1.28 -9.21
C LEU A 56 0.13 0.83 -8.48
N VAL A 57 -0.32 1.67 -7.56
CA VAL A 57 -1.54 1.42 -6.77
C VAL A 57 -2.61 2.43 -7.17
N GLN A 58 -3.83 1.98 -7.34
CA GLN A 58 -4.97 2.83 -7.65
C GLN A 58 -5.14 3.95 -6.61
N ALA A 59 -5.59 5.11 -7.05
CA ALA A 59 -5.85 6.29 -6.22
C ALA A 59 -7.32 6.76 -6.33
N ALA A 60 -8.14 6.08 -7.13
CA ALA A 60 -9.57 6.33 -7.26
C ALA A 60 -10.35 5.01 -7.32
N GLU A 61 -11.54 5.02 -6.75
CA GLU A 61 -12.48 3.91 -6.73
C GLU A 61 -13.28 3.83 -8.03
N SER A 62 -12.59 3.55 -9.14
CA SER A 62 -13.22 3.45 -10.46
C SER A 62 -12.58 2.37 -11.34
N ASP A 63 -13.40 1.73 -12.17
CA ASP A 63 -12.91 0.81 -13.21
C ASP A 63 -11.97 1.53 -14.19
N ALA A 64 -12.27 2.79 -14.50
CA ALA A 64 -11.49 3.62 -15.40
C ALA A 64 -10.08 3.91 -14.84
N GLU A 65 -9.92 3.99 -13.51
CA GLU A 65 -8.61 4.10 -12.88
C GLU A 65 -7.78 2.83 -13.10
N THR A 66 -8.38 1.66 -12.87
CA THR A 66 -7.71 0.37 -13.10
C THR A 66 -7.23 0.25 -14.54
N ASP A 67 -8.09 0.58 -15.52
CA ASP A 67 -7.75 0.54 -16.95
C ASP A 67 -6.63 1.54 -17.28
N PHE A 68 -6.68 2.76 -16.73
CA PHE A 68 -5.62 3.77 -16.88
C PHE A 68 -4.27 3.29 -16.35
N LEU A 69 -4.21 2.68 -15.17
CA LEU A 69 -2.95 2.16 -14.62
C LEU A 69 -2.40 0.99 -15.43
N LEU A 70 -3.27 0.13 -15.96
CA LEU A 70 -2.88 -0.96 -16.85
C LEU A 70 -2.32 -0.43 -18.17
N ASP A 71 -2.87 0.67 -18.72
CA ASP A 71 -2.31 1.33 -19.90
C ASP A 71 -0.92 1.90 -19.59
N LEU A 72 -0.74 2.56 -18.46
CA LEU A 72 0.59 3.03 -18.04
C LEU A 72 1.60 1.88 -17.91
N ALA A 73 1.17 0.72 -17.38
CA ALA A 73 2.05 -0.44 -17.24
C ALA A 73 2.46 -1.05 -18.61
N ARG A 74 1.61 -0.95 -19.64
CA ARG A 74 1.98 -1.39 -21.01
C ARG A 74 2.98 -0.45 -21.67
N GLU A 75 3.01 0.82 -21.27
CA GLU A 75 3.84 1.87 -21.87
C GLU A 75 5.17 2.07 -21.13
N ASN A 76 5.34 1.51 -19.92
CA ASN A 76 6.48 1.77 -19.05
C ASN A 76 7.01 0.48 -18.40
N ASP A 77 8.14 -0.02 -18.88
CA ASP A 77 8.75 -1.29 -18.45
C ASP A 77 9.15 -1.31 -16.96
N GLU A 78 9.38 -0.13 -16.35
CA GLU A 78 9.66 -0.03 -14.92
C GLU A 78 8.46 -0.37 -14.04
N ILE A 79 7.22 -0.38 -14.57
CA ILE A 79 6.04 -0.75 -13.81
C ILE A 79 5.94 -2.28 -13.81
N ALA A 80 6.24 -2.87 -12.64
CA ALA A 80 6.27 -4.31 -12.45
C ALA A 80 4.90 -4.91 -12.21
N GLY A 81 3.94 -4.12 -11.70
CA GLY A 81 2.60 -4.57 -11.39
C GLY A 81 1.66 -3.41 -11.10
N VAL A 82 0.39 -3.72 -11.12
CA VAL A 82 -0.71 -2.80 -10.82
C VAL A 82 -1.58 -3.39 -9.72
N VAL A 83 -1.91 -2.58 -8.74
CA VAL A 83 -2.97 -2.82 -7.76
C VAL A 83 -4.18 -2.00 -8.20
N GLY A 84 -5.20 -2.68 -8.72
CA GLY A 84 -6.40 -2.06 -9.25
C GLY A 84 -7.55 -1.97 -8.26
N TRP A 85 -8.69 -1.57 -8.74
CA TRP A 85 -9.95 -1.51 -8.00
C TRP A 85 -11.08 -2.21 -8.78
N VAL A 86 -11.98 -2.82 -8.04
CA VAL A 86 -13.26 -3.36 -8.52
C VAL A 86 -14.29 -3.10 -7.43
N ASP A 87 -15.51 -2.72 -7.82
CA ASP A 87 -16.63 -2.68 -6.87
C ASP A 87 -17.05 -4.11 -6.50
N LEU A 88 -16.55 -4.57 -5.35
CA LEU A 88 -16.87 -5.90 -4.82
C LEU A 88 -18.33 -6.03 -4.37
N SER A 89 -19.04 -4.93 -4.15
CA SER A 89 -20.46 -4.91 -3.76
C SER A 89 -21.41 -4.88 -4.96
N SER A 90 -20.87 -4.75 -6.17
CA SER A 90 -21.66 -4.74 -7.40
C SER A 90 -21.93 -6.15 -7.93
N PRO A 91 -23.14 -6.43 -8.43
CA PRO A 91 -23.45 -7.68 -9.14
C PRO A 91 -22.53 -7.95 -10.35
N GLY A 92 -21.87 -6.91 -10.90
CA GLY A 92 -20.88 -7.02 -11.98
C GLY A 92 -19.46 -7.32 -11.52
N GLY A 93 -19.18 -7.28 -10.21
CA GLY A 93 -17.84 -7.40 -9.63
C GLY A 93 -17.14 -8.69 -10.01
N ALA A 94 -17.82 -9.83 -9.94
CA ALA A 94 -17.25 -11.12 -10.33
C ALA A 94 -16.77 -11.15 -11.78
N ALA A 95 -17.60 -10.73 -12.73
CA ALA A 95 -17.26 -10.71 -14.14
C ALA A 95 -16.11 -9.74 -14.45
N ARG A 96 -16.06 -8.61 -13.74
CA ARG A 96 -14.94 -7.65 -13.86
C ARG A 96 -13.63 -8.25 -13.35
N ILE A 97 -13.63 -8.94 -12.19
CA ILE A 97 -12.46 -9.64 -11.65
C ILE A 97 -11.95 -10.69 -12.65
N GLU A 98 -12.84 -11.53 -13.20
CA GLU A 98 -12.46 -12.56 -14.19
C GLU A 98 -11.84 -11.95 -15.45
N THR A 99 -12.38 -10.83 -15.93
CA THR A 99 -11.81 -10.08 -17.06
C THR A 99 -10.41 -9.54 -16.73
N LEU A 100 -10.27 -8.91 -15.57
CA LEU A 100 -9.03 -8.27 -15.14
C LEU A 100 -7.94 -9.29 -14.78
N ALA A 101 -8.29 -10.47 -14.27
CA ALA A 101 -7.33 -11.53 -13.95
C ALA A 101 -6.52 -12.03 -15.15
N SER A 102 -7.00 -11.77 -16.38
CA SER A 102 -6.27 -12.05 -17.61
C SER A 102 -5.20 -11.01 -17.97
N GLN A 103 -5.17 -9.86 -17.28
CA GLN A 103 -4.22 -8.78 -17.53
C GLN A 103 -2.88 -9.06 -16.84
N PRO A 104 -1.77 -9.25 -17.58
CA PRO A 104 -0.50 -9.68 -16.96
C PRO A 104 0.06 -8.73 -15.91
N ALA A 105 -0.22 -7.44 -16.03
CA ALA A 105 0.27 -6.43 -15.10
C ALA A 105 -0.60 -6.31 -13.84
N LEU A 106 -1.86 -6.79 -13.84
CA LEU A 106 -2.70 -6.72 -12.65
C LEU A 106 -2.26 -7.79 -11.65
N THR A 107 -1.87 -7.36 -10.46
CA THR A 107 -1.36 -8.26 -9.43
C THR A 107 -2.26 -8.35 -8.21
N SER A 108 -3.06 -7.31 -7.94
CA SER A 108 -3.86 -7.20 -6.72
C SER A 108 -5.05 -6.27 -6.91
N LEU A 109 -6.04 -6.39 -6.01
CA LEU A 109 -7.16 -5.45 -5.90
C LEU A 109 -7.14 -4.76 -4.53
N ARG A 110 -7.55 -3.48 -4.51
CA ARG A 110 -7.58 -2.65 -3.31
C ARG A 110 -8.89 -1.87 -3.20
N PRO A 111 -9.88 -2.33 -2.45
CA PRO A 111 -11.00 -1.48 -2.06
C PRO A 111 -10.52 -0.36 -1.12
N MET A 112 -11.16 0.82 -1.21
CA MET A 112 -10.81 2.01 -0.43
C MET A 112 -11.43 1.95 0.98
N LEU A 113 -11.16 0.88 1.74
CA LEU A 113 -11.81 0.58 3.02
C LEU A 113 -11.71 1.70 4.05
N GLN A 114 -10.61 2.47 4.05
CA GLN A 114 -10.42 3.58 4.98
C GLN A 114 -11.46 4.70 4.80
N ASP A 115 -12.01 4.85 3.59
CA ASP A 115 -12.92 5.94 3.22
C ASP A 115 -14.40 5.50 3.29
N ILE A 116 -14.65 4.21 3.55
CA ILE A 116 -15.98 3.65 3.73
C ILE A 116 -16.42 3.85 5.18
N ALA A 117 -17.58 4.51 5.36
CA ALA A 117 -18.06 4.88 6.69
C ALA A 117 -18.45 3.66 7.57
N ASP A 118 -18.89 2.56 6.95
CA ASP A 118 -19.22 1.33 7.66
C ASP A 118 -17.95 0.48 7.89
N PRO A 119 -17.46 0.33 9.12
CA PRO A 119 -16.26 -0.48 9.39
C PRO A 119 -16.49 -1.98 9.18
N ASP A 120 -17.73 -2.43 9.09
CA ASP A 120 -18.09 -3.84 8.85
C ASP A 120 -18.25 -4.14 7.34
N TRP A 121 -18.14 -3.13 6.47
CA TRP A 121 -18.34 -3.24 5.02
C TRP A 121 -17.62 -4.46 4.41
N LEU A 122 -16.38 -4.71 4.77
CA LEU A 122 -15.59 -5.83 4.22
C LEU A 122 -16.25 -7.21 4.45
N LEU A 123 -17.04 -7.34 5.52
CA LEU A 123 -17.69 -8.60 5.90
C LEU A 123 -19.15 -8.69 5.43
N THR A 124 -19.76 -7.57 5.08
CA THR A 124 -21.22 -7.48 4.89
C THR A 124 -21.66 -7.05 3.49
N ALA A 125 -20.84 -6.26 2.81
CA ALA A 125 -21.23 -5.64 1.54
C ALA A 125 -20.72 -6.36 0.28
N PRO A 126 -19.51 -6.97 0.24
CA PRO A 126 -19.06 -7.67 -0.95
C PRO A 126 -19.99 -8.82 -1.34
N GLU A 127 -20.28 -8.90 -2.63
CA GLU A 127 -21.06 -10.01 -3.19
C GLU A 127 -20.27 -11.33 -3.07
N ALA A 128 -20.94 -12.40 -2.67
CA ALA A 128 -20.31 -13.72 -2.50
C ALA A 128 -19.64 -14.22 -3.80
N ASP A 129 -20.24 -13.95 -4.95
CA ASP A 129 -19.69 -14.31 -6.25
C ASP A 129 -18.43 -13.51 -6.59
N ALA A 130 -18.34 -12.24 -6.17
CA ALA A 130 -17.15 -11.41 -6.35
C ALA A 130 -15.99 -11.91 -5.48
N LEU A 131 -16.25 -12.25 -4.22
CA LEU A 131 -15.24 -12.85 -3.34
C LEU A 131 -14.78 -14.21 -3.87
N ALA A 132 -15.70 -15.06 -4.31
CA ALA A 132 -15.37 -16.34 -4.90
C ALA A 132 -14.56 -16.20 -6.22
N ALA A 133 -14.83 -15.16 -7.02
CA ALA A 133 -14.03 -14.84 -8.20
C ALA A 133 -12.63 -14.38 -7.82
N LEU A 134 -12.50 -13.54 -6.78
CA LEU A 134 -11.21 -13.08 -6.26
C LEU A 134 -10.36 -14.26 -5.76
N ASP A 135 -10.92 -15.16 -4.96
CA ASP A 135 -10.23 -16.35 -4.45
C ASP A 135 -9.66 -17.24 -5.57
N ARG A 136 -10.39 -17.34 -6.70
CA ARG A 136 -9.98 -18.15 -7.85
C ARG A 136 -9.07 -17.43 -8.84
N SER A 137 -8.98 -16.12 -8.78
CA SER A 137 -8.32 -15.29 -9.80
C SER A 137 -6.80 -15.40 -9.80
N GLY A 138 -6.19 -15.81 -8.68
CA GLY A 138 -4.76 -15.70 -8.45
C GLY A 138 -4.28 -14.28 -8.13
N LEU A 139 -5.19 -13.31 -8.03
CA LEU A 139 -4.89 -11.95 -7.57
C LEU A 139 -4.66 -11.93 -6.05
N ARG A 140 -4.11 -10.83 -5.57
CA ARG A 140 -3.88 -10.55 -4.14
C ARG A 140 -4.88 -9.49 -3.68
N PHE A 141 -4.88 -9.24 -2.38
CA PHE A 141 -5.71 -8.23 -1.76
C PHE A 141 -4.85 -7.24 -0.97
N ASP A 142 -4.86 -5.98 -1.38
CA ASP A 142 -4.23 -4.89 -0.65
C ASP A 142 -5.26 -4.27 0.29
N ALA A 143 -5.02 -4.38 1.59
CA ALA A 143 -5.94 -3.92 2.62
C ALA A 143 -5.60 -2.48 3.06
N LEU A 144 -6.25 -1.49 2.46
CA LEU A 144 -6.15 -0.08 2.88
C LEU A 144 -7.08 0.16 4.08
N VAL A 145 -6.59 -0.13 5.27
CA VAL A 145 -7.37 -0.17 6.50
C VAL A 145 -6.86 0.79 7.58
N LEU A 146 -7.76 1.19 8.46
CA LEU A 146 -7.46 1.91 9.71
C LEU A 146 -7.49 0.92 10.90
N PRO A 147 -6.99 1.31 12.10
CA PRO A 147 -7.01 0.43 13.28
C PRO A 147 -8.37 -0.16 13.63
N VAL A 148 -9.47 0.57 13.36
CA VAL A 148 -10.85 0.11 13.59
C VAL A 148 -11.24 -1.10 12.74
N HIS A 149 -10.61 -1.29 11.58
CA HIS A 149 -10.93 -2.38 10.65
C HIS A 149 -10.15 -3.69 10.94
N LEU A 150 -9.09 -3.65 11.78
CA LEU A 150 -8.16 -4.78 11.92
C LEU A 150 -8.82 -6.07 12.42
N SER A 151 -9.82 -5.95 13.32
CA SER A 151 -10.58 -7.13 13.77
C SER A 151 -11.44 -7.74 12.66
N ARG A 152 -11.96 -6.93 11.75
CA ARG A 152 -12.74 -7.35 10.57
C ARG A 152 -11.82 -8.00 9.53
N LEU A 153 -10.67 -7.38 9.29
CA LEU A 153 -9.65 -7.95 8.39
C LEU A 153 -9.19 -9.33 8.88
N LEU A 154 -9.06 -9.53 10.20
CA LEU A 154 -8.73 -10.84 10.74
C LEU A 154 -9.81 -11.90 10.45
N VAL A 155 -11.09 -11.53 10.54
CA VAL A 155 -12.21 -12.43 10.17
C VAL A 155 -12.14 -12.72 8.68
N PHE A 156 -12.02 -11.69 7.84
CA PHE A 156 -11.89 -11.82 6.39
C PHE A 156 -10.75 -12.77 5.99
N CYS A 157 -9.55 -12.62 6.57
CA CYS A 157 -8.43 -13.49 6.26
C CYS A 157 -8.63 -14.94 6.70
N ARG A 158 -9.45 -15.19 7.71
CA ARG A 158 -9.80 -16.55 8.15
C ARG A 158 -10.85 -17.21 7.24
N ASP A 159 -11.77 -16.40 6.72
CA ASP A 159 -12.79 -16.85 5.77
C ASP A 159 -12.21 -17.10 4.37
N HIS A 160 -11.10 -16.40 4.04
CA HIS A 160 -10.36 -16.50 2.77
C HIS A 160 -8.88 -16.90 3.00
N PRO A 161 -8.59 -18.11 3.54
CA PRO A 161 -7.24 -18.47 3.99
C PRO A 161 -6.20 -18.58 2.86
N ASP A 162 -6.64 -18.81 1.64
CA ASP A 162 -5.78 -18.96 0.46
C ASP A 162 -5.59 -17.64 -0.31
N LEU A 163 -6.34 -16.59 0.03
CA LEU A 163 -6.18 -15.27 -0.56
C LEU A 163 -4.98 -14.55 0.07
N PRO A 164 -3.92 -14.24 -0.72
CA PRO A 164 -2.78 -13.50 -0.16
C PRO A 164 -3.18 -12.05 0.13
N VAL A 165 -3.01 -11.62 1.37
CA VAL A 165 -3.37 -10.27 1.85
C VAL A 165 -2.12 -9.51 2.27
N ILE A 166 -2.03 -8.23 1.91
CA ILE A 166 -1.04 -7.28 2.41
C ILE A 166 -1.72 -6.05 3.01
N ILE A 167 -1.27 -5.64 4.18
CA ILE A 167 -1.80 -4.48 4.90
C ILE A 167 -1.05 -3.23 4.45
N ASP A 168 -1.76 -2.27 3.86
CA ASP A 168 -1.18 -1.00 3.44
C ASP A 168 -0.82 -0.12 4.64
N HIS A 169 0.32 0.60 4.54
CA HIS A 169 0.74 1.67 5.47
C HIS A 169 0.76 1.23 6.94
N ALA A 170 1.08 -0.04 7.20
CA ALA A 170 1.00 -0.64 8.52
C ALA A 170 -0.35 -0.38 9.24
N ALA A 171 -1.47 -0.35 8.49
CA ALA A 171 -2.80 0.00 8.97
C ALA A 171 -2.89 1.39 9.60
N LYS A 172 -2.07 2.34 9.16
CA LYS A 172 -2.07 3.76 9.56
C LYS A 172 -2.09 3.93 11.09
N PRO A 173 -0.99 3.57 11.77
CA PRO A 173 -0.87 3.81 13.20
C PRO A 173 -1.06 5.31 13.49
N ALA A 174 -1.81 5.63 14.53
CA ALA A 174 -2.20 7.02 14.84
C ALA A 174 -1.03 7.84 15.44
N LEU A 175 0.08 7.97 14.69
CA LEU A 175 1.36 8.53 15.17
C LEU A 175 1.25 9.98 15.63
N GLY A 176 0.38 10.76 15.02
CA GLY A 176 0.11 12.16 15.41
C GLY A 176 -0.85 12.31 16.59
N ALA A 177 -1.49 11.23 17.03
CA ALA A 177 -2.47 11.29 18.10
C ALA A 177 -1.83 11.32 19.50
N PRO A 178 -2.56 11.84 20.53
CA PRO A 178 -2.13 11.74 21.91
C PRO A 178 -1.90 10.29 22.37
N SER A 179 -1.00 10.07 23.32
CA SER A 179 -0.64 8.72 23.81
C SER A 179 -1.79 7.90 24.38
N HIS A 180 -2.86 8.57 24.84
CA HIS A 180 -4.06 7.93 25.36
C HIS A 180 -5.16 7.66 24.31
N ASP A 181 -4.88 7.94 23.03
CA ASP A 181 -5.84 7.68 21.96
C ASP A 181 -6.12 6.17 21.84
N PRO A 182 -7.39 5.76 21.85
CA PRO A 182 -7.76 4.33 21.82
C PRO A 182 -7.30 3.62 20.54
N ARG A 183 -7.04 4.35 19.46
CA ARG A 183 -6.51 3.78 18.20
C ARG A 183 -5.16 3.09 18.38
N HIS A 184 -4.33 3.55 19.34
CA HIS A 184 -3.06 2.88 19.64
C HIS A 184 -3.26 1.44 20.14
N ALA A 185 -4.21 1.23 21.06
CA ALA A 185 -4.52 -0.11 21.56
C ALA A 185 -5.12 -1.00 20.47
N LEU A 186 -6.07 -0.48 19.68
CA LEU A 186 -6.67 -1.20 18.55
C LEU A 186 -5.61 -1.61 17.52
N TRP A 187 -4.69 -0.70 17.21
CA TRP A 187 -3.60 -0.98 16.27
C TRP A 187 -2.68 -2.08 16.78
N GLN A 188 -2.21 -1.97 18.03
CA GLN A 188 -1.29 -2.94 18.63
C GLN A 188 -1.90 -4.33 18.70
N GLU A 189 -3.11 -4.44 19.22
CA GLU A 189 -3.80 -5.72 19.33
C GLU A 189 -4.11 -6.31 17.95
N GLY A 190 -4.66 -5.50 17.06
CA GLY A 190 -5.08 -5.97 15.73
C GLY A 190 -3.91 -6.42 14.87
N MET A 191 -2.82 -5.64 14.80
CA MET A 191 -1.62 -5.98 14.02
C MET A 191 -0.91 -7.22 14.58
N ALA A 192 -0.75 -7.31 15.90
CA ALA A 192 -0.14 -8.48 16.54
C ALA A 192 -0.96 -9.76 16.28
N ARG A 193 -2.29 -9.67 16.30
CA ARG A 193 -3.17 -10.81 16.01
C ARG A 193 -3.10 -11.22 14.53
N LEU A 194 -3.20 -10.27 13.60
CA LEU A 194 -3.07 -10.54 12.16
C LEU A 194 -1.73 -11.21 11.85
N ALA A 195 -0.64 -10.70 12.40
CA ALA A 195 0.68 -11.28 12.20
C ALA A 195 0.81 -12.72 12.72
N ARG A 196 0.20 -13.01 13.89
CA ARG A 196 0.27 -14.33 14.53
C ARG A 196 -0.70 -15.35 13.93
N GLU A 197 -1.89 -14.91 13.51
CA GLU A 197 -3.02 -15.78 13.18
C GLU A 197 -3.24 -15.94 11.68
N THR A 198 -2.48 -15.19 10.85
CA THR A 198 -2.61 -15.18 9.39
C THR A 198 -1.26 -15.14 8.69
N ALA A 199 -1.27 -15.35 7.38
CA ALA A 199 -0.10 -15.17 6.50
C ALA A 199 0.03 -13.74 5.93
N CYS A 200 -0.73 -12.77 6.45
CA CYS A 200 -0.70 -11.38 5.97
C CYS A 200 0.72 -10.82 5.96
N ARG A 201 0.98 -9.99 4.96
CA ARG A 201 2.17 -9.12 4.89
C ARG A 201 1.81 -7.70 5.30
N CYS A 202 2.82 -6.87 5.50
CA CYS A 202 2.62 -5.49 5.92
C CYS A 202 3.54 -4.55 5.15
N LYS A 203 2.99 -3.48 4.57
CA LYS A 203 3.77 -2.44 3.88
C LYS A 203 4.31 -1.41 4.85
N LEU A 204 5.59 -1.13 4.72
CA LEU A 204 6.30 0.01 5.31
C LEU A 204 6.22 1.18 4.32
N SER A 205 5.10 1.87 4.30
CA SER A 205 4.79 3.01 3.43
C SER A 205 3.79 3.94 4.13
N GLY A 206 3.61 5.17 3.68
CA GLY A 206 2.58 6.10 4.17
C GLY A 206 2.68 6.50 5.64
N LEU A 207 3.78 6.18 6.34
CA LEU A 207 3.90 6.41 7.79
C LEU A 207 4.17 7.88 8.15
N LEU A 208 4.85 8.61 7.28
CA LEU A 208 5.18 10.02 7.55
C LEU A 208 3.96 10.93 7.46
N THR A 209 2.96 10.55 6.67
CA THR A 209 1.70 11.30 6.57
C THR A 209 0.82 11.15 7.81
N GLU A 210 1.03 10.09 8.61
CA GLU A 210 0.34 9.88 9.90
C GLU A 210 0.95 10.68 11.06
N MET A 211 2.07 11.39 10.81
CA MET A 211 2.80 12.16 11.83
C MET A 211 2.43 13.63 11.80
N ARG A 212 2.50 14.30 12.95
CA ARG A 212 2.46 15.76 13.01
C ARG A 212 3.73 16.35 12.42
N ALA A 213 3.67 17.62 11.99
CA ALA A 213 4.80 18.32 11.41
C ALA A 213 6.04 18.36 12.34
N ASP A 214 5.81 18.64 13.64
CA ASP A 214 6.89 18.68 14.66
C ASP A 214 7.60 17.32 14.87
N GLN A 215 6.93 16.22 14.59
CA GLN A 215 7.49 14.86 14.70
C GLN A 215 8.36 14.45 13.48
N ARG A 216 8.38 15.26 12.42
CA ARG A 216 9.06 14.94 11.14
C ARG A 216 9.84 16.12 10.55
N GLU A 217 10.20 17.11 11.36
CA GLU A 217 11.01 18.26 10.92
C GLU A 217 12.37 17.80 10.40
N THR A 218 13.01 16.87 11.11
CA THR A 218 14.26 16.22 10.70
C THR A 218 14.09 14.72 10.54
N ALA A 219 15.06 14.07 9.88
CA ALA A 219 15.09 12.60 9.83
C ALA A 219 15.22 11.98 11.23
N ALA A 220 15.94 12.63 12.14
CA ALA A 220 16.11 12.15 13.51
C ALA A 220 14.81 12.18 14.30
N ASP A 221 14.00 13.25 14.16
CA ASP A 221 12.69 13.34 14.79
C ASP A 221 11.75 12.24 14.30
N ALA A 222 11.69 12.07 12.97
CA ALA A 222 10.89 11.01 12.37
C ALA A 222 11.34 9.61 12.83
N LEU A 223 12.65 9.36 12.89
CA LEU A 223 13.20 8.09 13.38
C LEU A 223 12.85 7.83 14.84
N ALA A 224 12.86 8.84 15.70
CA ALA A 224 12.48 8.69 17.11
C ALA A 224 11.03 8.19 17.27
N VAL A 225 10.12 8.63 16.39
CA VAL A 225 8.72 8.18 16.39
C VAL A 225 8.55 6.83 15.70
N LEU A 226 9.24 6.59 14.58
CA LEU A 226 9.06 5.41 13.76
C LEU A 226 9.79 4.17 14.30
N ARG A 227 10.92 4.32 14.98
CA ARG A 227 11.71 3.20 15.51
C ARG A 227 10.88 2.24 16.37
N PRO A 228 10.12 2.70 17.41
CA PRO A 228 9.30 1.79 18.21
C PRO A 228 8.20 1.07 17.41
N VAL A 229 7.66 1.72 16.37
CA VAL A 229 6.64 1.12 15.49
C VAL A 229 7.28 0.06 14.60
N PHE A 230 8.41 0.38 13.97
CA PHE A 230 9.16 -0.54 13.13
C PHE A 230 9.61 -1.78 13.90
N ASP A 231 10.16 -1.60 15.10
CA ASP A 231 10.64 -2.70 15.94
C ASP A 231 9.50 -3.67 16.29
N ARG A 232 8.27 -3.16 16.57
CA ARG A 232 7.09 -4.01 16.77
C ARG A 232 6.65 -4.72 15.49
N LEU A 233 6.64 -4.02 14.36
CA LEU A 233 6.30 -4.65 13.07
C LEU A 233 7.28 -5.75 12.73
N LEU A 234 8.58 -5.52 12.98
CA LEU A 234 9.61 -6.52 12.78
C LEU A 234 9.46 -7.72 13.72
N GLU A 235 9.13 -7.48 15.00
CA GLU A 235 8.83 -8.54 15.97
C GLU A 235 7.63 -9.39 15.56
N TRP A 236 6.56 -8.76 15.05
CA TRP A 236 5.31 -9.48 14.73
C TRP A 236 5.35 -10.17 13.37
N PHE A 237 5.84 -9.50 12.35
CA PHE A 237 5.81 -9.99 10.96
C PHE A 237 7.11 -10.67 10.51
N GLY A 238 8.23 -10.42 11.20
CA GLY A 238 9.54 -10.79 10.70
C GLY A 238 9.95 -10.02 9.45
N PRO A 239 11.24 -10.05 9.08
CA PRO A 239 11.72 -9.34 7.89
C PRO A 239 11.14 -9.88 6.59
N GLU A 240 10.70 -11.14 6.56
CA GLU A 240 10.17 -11.84 5.38
C GLU A 240 8.73 -11.44 5.01
N ARG A 241 8.01 -10.78 5.92
CA ARG A 241 6.63 -10.32 5.66
C ARG A 241 6.47 -8.80 5.63
N LEU A 242 7.57 -8.05 5.77
CA LEU A 242 7.58 -6.61 5.61
C LEU A 242 7.93 -6.23 4.17
N VAL A 243 7.23 -5.25 3.60
CA VAL A 243 7.39 -4.81 2.21
C VAL A 243 7.52 -3.29 2.18
N TRP A 244 8.59 -2.78 1.59
CA TRP A 244 8.80 -1.34 1.47
C TRP A 244 8.03 -0.73 0.30
N GLY A 245 7.53 0.50 0.50
CA GLY A 245 6.96 1.36 -0.52
C GLY A 245 7.14 2.83 -0.18
N SER A 246 7.14 3.70 -1.19
CA SER A 246 7.31 5.13 -0.98
C SER A 246 6.02 5.85 -0.60
N ASP A 247 4.91 5.39 -1.12
CA ASP A 247 3.63 6.12 -1.13
C ASP A 247 3.72 7.46 -1.90
N TRP A 248 4.66 7.55 -2.85
CA TRP A 248 4.76 8.72 -3.72
C TRP A 248 3.59 8.77 -4.71
N PRO A 249 3.01 9.93 -5.01
CA PRO A 249 3.38 11.28 -4.58
C PRO A 249 2.74 11.73 -3.26
N VAL A 250 1.86 10.95 -2.63
CA VAL A 250 1.22 11.28 -1.34
C VAL A 250 2.26 11.59 -0.26
N LEU A 251 3.37 10.86 -0.26
CA LEU A 251 4.54 11.12 0.59
C LEU A 251 4.98 12.59 0.59
N THR A 252 4.83 13.31 -0.54
CA THR A 252 5.29 14.71 -0.66
C THR A 252 4.52 15.68 0.24
N LEU A 253 3.36 15.29 0.77
CA LEU A 253 2.65 16.03 1.83
C LEU A 253 3.42 16.04 3.16
N ALA A 254 4.34 15.13 3.33
CA ALA A 254 5.04 14.91 4.59
C ALA A 254 6.55 15.10 4.48
N ALA A 255 7.17 14.62 3.40
CA ALA A 255 8.60 14.64 3.20
C ALA A 255 8.97 14.45 1.72
N SER A 256 10.24 14.71 1.36
CA SER A 256 10.78 14.32 0.06
C SER A 256 10.99 12.79 -0.01
N HIS A 257 11.01 12.24 -1.22
CA HIS A 257 11.33 10.84 -1.48
C HIS A 257 12.72 10.47 -0.90
N ALA A 258 13.74 11.30 -1.11
CA ALA A 258 15.08 11.10 -0.57
C ALA A 258 15.08 11.03 0.97
N ARG A 259 14.27 11.86 1.66
CA ARG A 259 14.13 11.81 3.12
C ARG A 259 13.51 10.48 3.59
N TRP A 260 12.51 9.97 2.91
CA TRP A 260 11.93 8.67 3.25
C TRP A 260 12.93 7.53 3.05
N VAL A 261 13.71 7.56 1.97
CA VAL A 261 14.80 6.59 1.72
C VAL A 261 15.88 6.67 2.80
N GLU A 262 16.28 7.88 3.23
CA GLU A 262 17.23 8.10 4.34
C GLU A 262 16.72 7.46 5.64
N ILE A 263 15.48 7.75 6.02
CA ILE A 263 14.82 7.19 7.21
C ILE A 263 14.73 5.68 7.12
N THR A 264 14.31 5.15 5.97
CA THR A 264 14.23 3.71 5.74
C THR A 264 15.60 3.04 5.92
N ARG A 265 16.66 3.58 5.33
CA ARG A 265 18.03 3.04 5.50
C ARG A 265 18.44 2.99 6.98
N ALA A 266 18.11 4.03 7.76
CA ALA A 266 18.42 4.07 9.19
C ALA A 266 17.55 3.06 9.98
N LEU A 267 16.28 2.87 9.63
CA LEU A 267 15.41 1.85 10.24
C LEU A 267 15.95 0.44 9.98
N LEU A 268 16.37 0.16 8.76
CA LEU A 268 16.84 -1.16 8.33
C LEU A 268 18.31 -1.44 8.70
N TYR A 269 19.08 -0.44 9.14
CA TYR A 269 20.51 -0.58 9.41
C TYR A 269 20.88 -1.75 10.33
N PRO A 270 20.12 -2.08 11.40
CA PRO A 270 20.43 -3.19 12.29
C PRO A 270 20.23 -4.59 11.66
N LEU A 271 19.52 -4.68 10.54
CA LEU A 271 19.21 -5.94 9.88
C LEU A 271 20.40 -6.42 9.03
N SER A 272 20.47 -7.73 8.80
CA SER A 272 21.41 -8.33 7.84
C SER A 272 21.13 -7.88 6.40
N GLU A 273 22.12 -8.01 5.52
CA GLU A 273 21.93 -7.66 4.10
C GLU A 273 20.81 -8.45 3.41
N PRO A 274 20.67 -9.80 3.62
CA PRO A 274 19.53 -10.54 3.06
C PRO A 274 18.17 -10.04 3.55
N GLU A 275 18.03 -9.69 4.84
CA GLU A 275 16.79 -9.16 5.39
C GLU A 275 16.43 -7.80 4.79
N ARG A 276 17.43 -6.92 4.64
CA ARG A 276 17.23 -5.63 3.95
C ARG A 276 16.80 -5.82 2.49
N ALA A 277 17.48 -6.73 1.77
CA ALA A 277 17.13 -7.04 0.38
C ALA A 277 15.72 -7.64 0.26
N ALA A 278 15.31 -8.47 1.21
CA ALA A 278 13.95 -9.00 1.27
C ALA A 278 12.92 -7.88 1.41
N ILE A 279 13.07 -6.98 2.39
CA ILE A 279 12.13 -5.87 2.63
C ILE A 279 12.10 -4.89 1.45
N LEU A 280 13.26 -4.58 0.86
CA LEU A 280 13.40 -3.56 -0.19
C LEU A 280 13.01 -4.06 -1.60
N GLY A 281 12.65 -5.34 -1.78
CA GLY A 281 12.25 -5.82 -3.10
C GLY A 281 11.84 -7.29 -3.14
N GLY A 282 12.63 -8.19 -2.52
CA GLY A 282 12.39 -9.63 -2.60
C GLY A 282 11.00 -10.05 -2.15
N ASN A 283 10.51 -9.48 -1.04
CA ASN A 283 9.17 -9.76 -0.51
C ASN A 283 8.06 -9.24 -1.42
N ALA A 284 8.23 -8.05 -2.01
CA ALA A 284 7.29 -7.52 -3.00
C ALA A 284 7.22 -8.42 -4.24
N ARG A 285 8.39 -8.83 -4.75
CA ARG A 285 8.46 -9.75 -5.90
C ARG A 285 7.71 -11.04 -5.63
N GLY A 286 7.98 -11.68 -4.50
CA GLY A 286 7.31 -12.94 -4.12
C GLY A 286 5.82 -12.77 -3.88
N PHE A 287 5.41 -11.70 -3.21
CA PHE A 287 3.99 -11.44 -2.90
C PHE A 287 3.17 -11.16 -4.16
N TYR A 288 3.61 -10.23 -4.99
CA TYR A 288 2.87 -9.84 -6.20
C TYR A 288 3.13 -10.75 -7.40
N GLY A 289 4.02 -11.75 -7.28
CA GLY A 289 4.36 -12.65 -8.39
C GLY A 289 5.05 -11.92 -9.56
N LEU A 290 5.89 -10.94 -9.25
CA LEU A 290 6.52 -10.11 -10.28
C LEU A 290 7.64 -10.89 -10.99
N ALA A 291 7.71 -10.77 -12.32
CA ALA A 291 8.78 -11.37 -13.11
C ALA A 291 10.16 -10.87 -12.68
N ASP A 292 11.19 -11.67 -12.88
CA ASP A 292 12.58 -11.23 -12.67
C ASP A 292 12.97 -10.11 -13.63
N ALA A 293 13.88 -9.23 -13.19
CA ALA A 293 14.38 -8.16 -14.04
C ALA A 293 15.19 -8.76 -15.19
N GLY A 294 14.63 -8.79 -16.39
CA GLY A 294 15.32 -9.27 -17.59
C GLY A 294 14.88 -10.64 -18.10
N ALA A 295 13.73 -11.16 -17.63
CA ALA A 295 13.10 -12.34 -18.22
C ALA A 295 12.31 -12.00 -19.48
#